data_1ef0269dc8e70532ef9d61453dbf6d10
#
_entry.id   1ef0269dc8e70532ef9d61453dbf6d10
#
_cell.length_a   1.000
_cell.length_b   1.000
_cell.length_c   1.000
_cell.angle_alpha   90.00
_cell.angle_beta   90.00
_cell.angle_gamma   90.00
#
_symmetry.space_group_name_H-M   'P 1'
#
loop_
_entity.id
_entity.type
_entity.pdbx_description
1 polymer ?
#
loop_
_entity_poly.entity_id
_entity_poly.type
_entity_poly.pdbx_seq_one_letter_code
_entity_poly.pdbx_strand_id
1 'polypeptide(L)'
;MRMLKKISLCCVMLFGLGLSACGLQPSTSTVPAMTEGSIKPIANAHDESITITSKNFTEQIVLGKIAVLIAKASGFDVTDMTNVPGSQPSRNLMVSGQADLAFEYTGTAWLAYLGHEDGIPEKQKQWQAVHDADLANGLTWGQPAPLNNTYAFAVRPEFAKQHNISKLSDIASVPVEERTMCVESEFNSRVDGLNPMLKLYGIPRGTPDGVPDGNISLMDTGTVYQATADGSCNFGEVFTTDGRIQSLNLVILEDDQHFFPAYNAAPVFNTEFLNKHPELAERFAQVTPLLDDDTMRSLNLKVDVEGADPGQVAYDWMVEKGFIGK
;
A
#
# COMPACT_ATOMS: atom_id res chain seq x y z
N MET A 1 30.21 78.91 -5.14
CA MET A 1 30.06 77.71 -5.98
C MET A 1 29.76 76.52 -5.06
N ARG A 2 28.50 76.05 -5.05
CA ARG A 2 28.05 74.97 -4.17
C ARG A 2 28.05 73.63 -4.92
N MET A 3 28.84 72.66 -4.46
CA MET A 3 28.78 71.26 -4.95
C MET A 3 27.74 70.46 -4.18
N LEU A 4 26.71 70.00 -4.88
CA LEU A 4 25.72 69.05 -4.31
C LEU A 4 26.34 67.65 -4.34
N LYS A 5 26.44 66.99 -3.17
CA LYS A 5 26.72 65.55 -3.03
C LYS A 5 25.42 64.76 -3.25
N LYS A 6 25.38 63.91 -4.23
CA LYS A 6 24.34 62.90 -4.44
C LYS A 6 24.63 61.70 -3.54
N ILE A 7 23.73 61.43 -2.62
CA ILE A 7 23.74 60.20 -1.79
C ILE A 7 22.95 59.14 -2.58
N SER A 8 23.65 58.10 -2.99
CA SER A 8 23.08 56.93 -3.63
C SER A 8 22.63 55.96 -2.54
N LEU A 9 21.33 55.73 -2.44
CA LEU A 9 20.70 54.76 -1.50
C LEU A 9 20.71 53.38 -2.13
N CYS A 10 21.59 52.52 -1.66
CA CYS A 10 21.72 51.13 -2.10
C CYS A 10 20.68 50.29 -1.33
N CYS A 11 19.57 49.91 -1.96
CA CYS A 11 18.63 48.92 -1.47
C CYS A 11 19.25 47.53 -1.52
N VAL A 12 19.65 46.99 -0.39
CA VAL A 12 20.03 45.59 -0.26
C VAL A 12 18.74 44.76 -0.13
N MET A 13 18.34 44.11 -1.22
CA MET A 13 17.31 43.05 -1.17
C MET A 13 17.94 41.80 -0.56
N LEU A 14 17.59 41.52 0.69
CA LEU A 14 17.82 40.20 1.30
C LEU A 14 16.88 39.20 0.63
N PHE A 15 17.40 38.37 -0.27
CA PHE A 15 16.75 37.15 -0.71
C PHE A 15 16.84 36.11 0.43
N GLY A 16 15.77 35.97 1.18
CA GLY A 16 15.59 34.87 2.13
C GLY A 16 15.48 33.57 1.32
N LEU A 17 16.56 32.80 1.25
CA LEU A 17 16.54 31.39 0.82
C LEU A 17 15.79 30.61 1.90
N GLY A 18 14.50 30.37 1.66
CA GLY A 18 13.73 29.37 2.40
C GLY A 18 14.34 28.00 2.16
N LEU A 19 15.02 27.46 3.15
CA LEU A 19 15.38 26.04 3.21
C LEU A 19 14.07 25.26 3.27
N SER A 20 13.61 24.79 2.10
CA SER A 20 12.58 23.75 2.03
C SER A 20 13.19 22.50 2.64
N ALA A 21 12.92 22.25 3.92
CA ALA A 21 13.14 20.95 4.52
C ALA A 21 12.33 19.94 3.69
N CYS A 22 13.00 18.99 3.04
CA CYS A 22 12.37 17.78 2.51
C CYS A 22 11.90 16.93 3.69
N GLY A 23 10.87 17.38 4.39
CA GLY A 23 10.09 16.59 5.32
C GLY A 23 8.96 15.88 4.55
N LEU A 24 8.64 14.67 4.96
CA LEU A 24 7.44 13.98 4.52
C LEU A 24 6.25 14.94 4.73
N GLN A 25 5.55 15.26 3.63
CA GLN A 25 4.37 16.11 3.70
C GLN A 25 3.21 15.28 4.29
N PRO A 26 2.40 15.83 5.19
CA PRO A 26 1.15 15.18 5.59
C PRO A 26 0.30 14.86 4.36
N SER A 27 -0.48 13.78 4.43
CA SER A 27 -1.41 13.44 3.36
C SER A 27 -2.33 14.64 3.06
N THR A 28 -2.53 14.95 1.77
CA THR A 28 -3.47 16.00 1.35
C THR A 28 -4.93 15.56 1.54
N SER A 29 -5.20 14.24 1.60
CA SER A 29 -6.51 13.70 1.91
C SER A 29 -6.74 13.73 3.42
N THR A 30 -7.83 14.34 3.86
CA THR A 30 -8.23 14.43 5.26
C THR A 30 -9.51 13.66 5.51
N VAL A 31 -9.69 13.17 6.74
CA VAL A 31 -10.96 12.55 7.12
C VAL A 31 -11.94 13.62 7.63
N PRO A 32 -13.25 13.51 7.33
CA PRO A 32 -14.27 14.41 7.86
C PRO A 32 -14.37 14.38 9.39
N ALA A 33 -14.99 15.41 9.96
CA ALA A 33 -15.41 15.38 11.35
C ALA A 33 -16.49 14.31 11.56
N MET A 34 -16.49 13.66 12.71
CA MET A 34 -17.40 12.56 13.02
C MET A 34 -18.02 12.73 14.41
N THR A 35 -19.14 12.05 14.61
CA THR A 35 -19.77 11.87 15.91
C THR A 35 -19.56 10.43 16.40
N GLU A 36 -19.96 10.12 17.62
CA GLU A 36 -19.82 8.79 18.19
C GLU A 36 -20.63 7.72 17.43
N GLY A 37 -20.01 6.56 17.26
CA GLY A 37 -20.64 5.34 16.77
C GLY A 37 -20.47 4.17 17.75
N SER A 38 -20.23 2.96 17.24
CA SER A 38 -19.97 1.77 18.07
C SER A 38 -18.57 1.81 18.69
N ILE A 39 -17.57 2.42 18.02
CA ILE A 39 -16.25 2.65 18.59
C ILE A 39 -16.37 3.71 19.67
N LYS A 40 -15.92 3.39 20.89
CA LYS A 40 -16.00 4.27 22.04
C LYS A 40 -14.63 4.81 22.43
N PRO A 41 -14.54 6.05 22.93
CA PRO A 41 -13.30 6.61 23.43
C PRO A 41 -12.65 5.74 24.50
N ILE A 42 -11.33 5.74 24.51
CA ILE A 42 -10.47 5.11 25.53
C ILE A 42 -10.20 6.17 26.61
N ALA A 43 -10.19 5.74 27.85
CA ALA A 43 -9.93 6.65 28.98
C ALA A 43 -8.54 7.31 28.82
N ASN A 44 -8.48 8.63 28.99
CA ASN A 44 -7.27 9.46 28.87
C ASN A 44 -6.61 9.50 27.48
N ALA A 45 -7.22 8.92 26.44
CA ALA A 45 -6.67 8.97 25.07
C ALA A 45 -6.58 10.42 24.52
N HIS A 46 -7.43 11.34 25.00
CA HIS A 46 -7.47 12.74 24.56
C HIS A 46 -6.21 13.55 24.91
N ASP A 47 -5.39 13.06 25.84
CA ASP A 47 -4.14 13.68 26.25
C ASP A 47 -2.93 13.07 25.51
N GLU A 48 -3.16 12.08 24.65
CA GLU A 48 -2.12 11.31 23.95
C GLU A 48 -2.22 11.50 22.44
N SER A 49 -1.06 11.65 21.79
CA SER A 49 -0.95 11.72 20.34
C SER A 49 -0.58 10.37 19.77
N ILE A 50 -1.16 10.01 18.62
CA ILE A 50 -0.82 8.82 17.84
C ILE A 50 -0.47 9.21 16.41
N THR A 51 0.65 8.71 15.89
CA THR A 51 1.07 8.92 14.50
C THR A 51 0.77 7.68 13.67
N ILE A 52 -0.01 7.86 12.59
CA ILE A 52 -0.44 6.77 11.72
C ILE A 52 0.18 6.93 10.34
N THR A 53 0.81 5.87 9.83
CA THR A 53 1.42 5.85 8.50
C THR A 53 0.77 4.83 7.58
N SER A 54 0.97 4.96 6.29
CA SER A 54 0.64 3.98 5.25
C SER A 54 1.54 4.14 4.04
N LYS A 55 1.60 3.12 3.19
CA LYS A 55 2.20 3.23 1.85
C LYS A 55 1.33 4.10 0.93
N ASN A 56 1.82 4.37 -0.28
CA ASN A 56 1.25 5.35 -1.20
C ASN A 56 0.32 4.77 -2.29
N PHE A 57 -0.05 3.51 -2.26
CA PHE A 57 -1.06 2.98 -3.16
C PHE A 57 -2.46 2.99 -2.52
N THR A 58 -3.48 3.01 -3.34
CA THR A 58 -4.88 3.31 -2.95
C THR A 58 -5.37 2.52 -1.76
N GLU A 59 -5.24 1.19 -1.78
CA GLU A 59 -5.70 0.34 -0.68
C GLU A 59 -5.03 0.71 0.65
N GLN A 60 -3.72 0.96 0.63
CA GLN A 60 -2.99 1.35 1.83
C GLN A 60 -3.39 2.74 2.33
N ILE A 61 -3.70 3.67 1.44
CA ILE A 61 -4.22 4.98 1.84
C ILE A 61 -5.60 4.83 2.49
N VAL A 62 -6.50 4.03 1.89
CA VAL A 62 -7.84 3.77 2.45
C VAL A 62 -7.74 3.08 3.82
N LEU A 63 -6.92 2.02 3.96
CA LEU A 63 -6.66 1.35 5.24
C LEU A 63 -6.06 2.31 6.27
N GLY A 64 -5.12 3.17 5.86
CA GLY A 64 -4.55 4.21 6.71
C GLY A 64 -5.61 5.21 7.19
N LYS A 65 -6.53 5.64 6.31
CA LYS A 65 -7.64 6.54 6.70
C LYS A 65 -8.65 5.85 7.63
N ILE A 66 -8.92 4.56 7.43
CA ILE A 66 -9.70 3.76 8.38
C ILE A 66 -9.01 3.74 9.75
N ALA A 67 -7.69 3.52 9.79
CA ALA A 67 -6.91 3.55 11.02
C ALA A 67 -6.97 4.93 11.72
N VAL A 68 -6.86 6.03 10.96
CA VAL A 68 -7.02 7.40 11.45
C VAL A 68 -8.40 7.60 12.08
N LEU A 69 -9.46 7.12 11.44
CA LEU A 69 -10.84 7.22 11.94
C LEU A 69 -11.04 6.41 13.21
N ILE A 70 -10.51 5.17 13.28
CA ILE A 70 -10.55 4.34 14.48
C ILE A 70 -9.85 5.05 15.65
N ALA A 71 -8.65 5.57 15.44
CA ALA A 71 -7.88 6.26 16.48
C ALA A 71 -8.57 7.53 16.95
N LYS A 72 -9.11 8.36 16.04
CA LYS A 72 -9.90 9.55 16.38
C LYS A 72 -11.17 9.19 17.16
N ALA A 73 -11.91 8.17 16.72
CA ALA A 73 -13.09 7.67 17.44
C ALA A 73 -12.74 7.12 18.82
N SER A 74 -11.52 6.59 18.98
CA SER A 74 -10.96 6.14 20.25
C SER A 74 -10.52 7.31 21.16
N GLY A 75 -10.54 8.55 20.66
CA GLY A 75 -10.27 9.77 21.45
C GLY A 75 -8.86 10.33 21.35
N PHE A 76 -7.96 9.73 20.54
CA PHE A 76 -6.58 10.21 20.38
C PHE A 76 -6.49 11.49 19.54
N ASP A 77 -5.45 12.31 19.82
CA ASP A 77 -4.97 13.31 18.87
C ASP A 77 -4.15 12.63 17.78
N VAL A 78 -4.59 12.70 16.52
CA VAL A 78 -4.03 11.90 15.42
C VAL A 78 -3.19 12.73 14.48
N THR A 79 -1.91 12.37 14.36
CA THR A 79 -1.01 12.81 13.29
C THR A 79 -1.13 11.84 12.12
N ASP A 80 -1.69 12.34 11.01
CA ASP A 80 -1.89 11.56 9.78
C ASP A 80 -0.66 11.69 8.87
N MET A 81 0.16 10.64 8.83
CA MET A 81 1.33 10.50 7.95
C MET A 81 1.10 9.40 6.90
N THR A 82 -0.12 9.20 6.45
CA THR A 82 -0.43 8.27 5.37
C THR A 82 0.16 8.75 4.03
N ASN A 83 0.24 7.84 3.03
CA ASN A 83 0.76 8.11 1.69
C ASN A 83 2.30 8.28 1.64
N VAL A 84 3.03 7.44 2.35
CA VAL A 84 4.50 7.39 2.32
C VAL A 84 4.97 6.53 1.13
N PRO A 85 5.91 7.01 0.30
CA PRO A 85 6.33 6.29 -0.90
C PRO A 85 7.10 4.99 -0.59
N GLY A 86 6.44 3.86 -0.77
CA GLY A 86 7.01 2.51 -0.71
C GLY A 86 7.04 1.86 0.67
N SER A 87 7.35 0.56 0.64
CA SER A 87 7.30 -0.31 1.82
C SER A 87 8.39 0.02 2.85
N GLN A 88 9.65 0.20 2.42
CA GLN A 88 10.76 0.44 3.33
C GLN A 88 10.68 1.78 4.08
N PRO A 89 10.34 2.92 3.45
CA PRO A 89 10.11 4.16 4.18
C PRO A 89 9.02 4.05 5.24
N SER A 90 7.86 3.43 4.92
CA SER A 90 6.79 3.20 5.89
C SER A 90 7.25 2.29 7.03
N ARG A 91 7.94 1.19 6.73
CA ARG A 91 8.54 0.29 7.73
C ARG A 91 9.51 1.02 8.67
N ASN A 92 10.36 1.88 8.12
CA ASN A 92 11.34 2.64 8.90
C ASN A 92 10.68 3.59 9.90
N LEU A 93 9.57 4.23 9.53
CA LEU A 93 8.80 5.08 10.46
C LEU A 93 8.29 4.27 11.66
N MET A 94 7.80 3.06 11.42
CA MET A 94 7.31 2.16 12.47
C MET A 94 8.42 1.68 13.40
N VAL A 95 9.52 1.14 12.85
CA VAL A 95 10.63 0.58 13.63
C VAL A 95 11.39 1.67 14.40
N SER A 96 11.48 2.88 13.84
CA SER A 96 12.14 4.01 14.53
C SER A 96 11.25 4.69 15.59
N GLY A 97 9.99 4.29 15.73
CA GLY A 97 9.02 4.93 16.64
C GLY A 97 8.57 6.33 16.19
N GLN A 98 8.77 6.67 14.91
CA GLN A 98 8.24 7.91 14.32
C GLN A 98 6.76 7.76 13.91
N ALA A 99 6.26 6.53 13.78
CA ALA A 99 4.86 6.21 13.65
C ALA A 99 4.51 5.10 14.64
N ASP A 100 3.28 5.16 15.17
CA ASP A 100 2.78 4.26 16.20
C ASP A 100 1.91 3.16 15.64
N LEU A 101 1.37 3.36 14.41
CA LEU A 101 0.41 2.44 13.82
C LEU A 101 0.44 2.50 12.28
N ALA A 102 0.32 1.33 11.67
CA ALA A 102 0.09 1.13 10.24
C ALA A 102 -0.70 -0.15 9.98
N PHE A 103 -1.36 -0.25 8.82
CA PHE A 103 -1.70 -1.56 8.27
C PHE A 103 -0.52 -2.07 7.45
N GLU A 104 -0.18 -3.35 7.63
CA GLU A 104 0.91 -3.99 6.89
C GLU A 104 0.53 -5.41 6.47
N TYR A 105 1.21 -5.96 5.47
CA TYR A 105 0.89 -7.27 4.89
C TYR A 105 1.85 -8.35 5.40
N THR A 106 1.30 -9.49 5.79
CA THR A 106 2.07 -10.60 6.36
C THR A 106 3.15 -11.13 5.41
N GLY A 107 2.86 -11.25 4.12
CA GLY A 107 3.83 -11.69 3.11
C GLY A 107 5.00 -10.71 2.95
N THR A 108 4.70 -9.41 2.84
CA THR A 108 5.73 -8.36 2.76
C THR A 108 6.62 -8.37 4.01
N ALA A 109 6.02 -8.45 5.18
CA ALA A 109 6.80 -8.47 6.42
C ALA A 109 7.71 -9.69 6.50
N TRP A 110 7.19 -10.87 6.19
CA TRP A 110 7.95 -12.12 6.26
C TRP A 110 9.14 -12.14 5.30
N LEU A 111 8.90 -11.80 4.04
CA LEU A 111 9.91 -11.90 2.99
C LEU A 111 10.82 -10.66 2.93
N ALA A 112 10.23 -9.45 2.86
CA ALA A 112 11.01 -8.24 2.58
C ALA A 112 11.60 -7.57 3.82
N TYR A 113 10.96 -7.69 5.01
CA TYR A 113 11.46 -7.03 6.22
C TYR A 113 12.23 -7.98 7.13
N LEU A 114 11.75 -9.22 7.26
CA LEU A 114 12.38 -10.24 8.11
C LEU A 114 13.39 -11.11 7.35
N GLY A 115 13.46 -10.98 6.02
CA GLY A 115 14.52 -11.56 5.19
C GLY A 115 14.42 -13.06 4.96
N HIS A 116 13.22 -13.62 5.01
CA HIS A 116 13.00 -15.03 4.68
C HIS A 116 12.93 -15.23 3.16
N GLU A 117 13.36 -16.39 2.69
CA GLU A 117 13.37 -16.72 1.24
C GLU A 117 12.04 -17.30 0.78
N ASP A 118 11.38 -18.09 1.64
CA ASP A 118 10.13 -18.79 1.33
C ASP A 118 8.97 -18.28 2.18
N GLY A 119 7.80 -18.09 1.55
CA GLY A 119 6.55 -17.78 2.25
C GLY A 119 6.01 -18.99 3.01
N ILE A 120 5.20 -18.76 4.04
CA ILE A 120 4.47 -19.79 4.76
C ILE A 120 3.08 -19.91 4.11
N PRO A 121 2.72 -21.05 3.49
CA PRO A 121 1.46 -21.17 2.71
C PRO A 121 0.19 -21.00 3.56
N GLU A 122 0.25 -21.37 4.84
CA GLU A 122 -0.89 -21.27 5.73
C GLU A 122 -0.97 -19.87 6.36
N LYS A 123 -2.00 -19.12 6.02
CA LYS A 123 -2.20 -17.70 6.40
C LYS A 123 -2.01 -17.45 7.90
N GLN A 124 -2.64 -18.27 8.73
CA GLN A 124 -2.58 -18.10 10.20
C GLN A 124 -1.19 -18.39 10.75
N LYS A 125 -0.48 -19.38 10.19
CA LYS A 125 0.89 -19.69 10.61
C LYS A 125 1.86 -18.59 10.15
N GLN A 126 1.66 -18.05 8.95
CA GLN A 126 2.48 -16.93 8.46
C GLN A 126 2.28 -15.69 9.34
N TRP A 127 1.02 -15.35 9.66
CA TRP A 127 0.75 -14.26 10.59
C TRP A 127 1.39 -14.48 11.95
N GLN A 128 1.26 -15.67 12.53
CA GLN A 128 1.86 -15.98 13.84
C GLN A 128 3.38 -15.86 13.80
N ALA A 129 4.02 -16.39 12.76
CA ALA A 129 5.47 -16.29 12.58
C ALA A 129 5.96 -14.85 12.49
N VAL A 130 5.25 -14.02 11.71
CA VAL A 130 5.53 -12.59 11.58
C VAL A 130 5.32 -11.88 12.93
N HIS A 131 4.18 -12.11 13.59
CA HIS A 131 3.89 -11.54 14.90
C HIS A 131 5.02 -11.81 15.90
N ASP A 132 5.43 -13.07 16.03
CA ASP A 132 6.43 -13.47 17.01
C ASP A 132 7.83 -12.91 16.69
N ALA A 133 8.20 -12.89 15.41
CA ALA A 133 9.50 -12.39 14.98
C ALA A 133 9.59 -10.85 15.10
N ASP A 134 8.50 -10.14 14.84
CA ASP A 134 8.50 -8.68 14.77
C ASP A 134 8.43 -8.00 16.15
N LEU A 135 8.12 -8.75 17.20
CA LEU A 135 8.24 -8.29 18.59
C LEU A 135 9.68 -7.82 18.90
N ALA A 136 10.69 -8.46 18.30
CA ALA A 136 12.08 -8.07 18.45
C ALA A 136 12.38 -6.68 17.85
N ASN A 137 11.55 -6.21 16.91
CA ASN A 137 11.62 -4.88 16.30
C ASN A 137 10.71 -3.85 16.99
N GLY A 138 10.12 -4.21 18.15
CA GLY A 138 9.22 -3.35 18.92
C GLY A 138 7.85 -3.17 18.27
N LEU A 139 7.40 -4.13 17.47
CA LEU A 139 6.12 -4.08 16.75
C LEU A 139 5.23 -5.26 17.16
N THR A 140 3.97 -4.96 17.45
CA THR A 140 2.93 -5.94 17.77
C THR A 140 1.89 -5.98 16.67
N TRP A 141 1.68 -7.16 16.08
CA TRP A 141 0.70 -7.38 15.03
C TRP A 141 -0.66 -7.75 15.63
N GLY A 142 -1.69 -7.00 15.28
CA GLY A 142 -3.09 -7.36 15.55
C GLY A 142 -3.55 -8.51 14.65
N GLN A 143 -4.79 -8.96 14.84
CA GLN A 143 -5.36 -10.03 14.04
C GLN A 143 -5.48 -9.60 12.57
N PRO A 144 -5.14 -10.48 11.61
CA PRO A 144 -5.18 -10.15 10.20
C PRO A 144 -6.62 -10.04 9.70
N ALA A 145 -6.82 -9.16 8.74
CA ALA A 145 -8.04 -9.08 7.95
C ALA A 145 -8.22 -10.33 7.07
N PRO A 146 -9.45 -10.69 6.69
CA PRO A 146 -9.69 -11.74 5.70
C PRO A 146 -9.09 -11.43 4.33
N LEU A 147 -8.94 -10.16 3.98
CA LEU A 147 -8.40 -9.70 2.72
C LEU A 147 -7.00 -10.25 2.43
N ASN A 148 -6.78 -10.64 1.17
CA ASN A 148 -5.50 -11.13 0.67
C ASN A 148 -5.12 -10.36 -0.60
N ASN A 149 -4.44 -9.25 -0.45
CA ASN A 149 -3.99 -8.44 -1.58
C ASN A 149 -2.66 -8.97 -2.12
N THR A 150 -2.72 -9.99 -2.96
CA THR A 150 -1.53 -10.59 -3.58
C THR A 150 -1.19 -9.94 -4.91
N TYR A 151 0.09 -10.03 -5.29
CA TYR A 151 0.52 -9.75 -6.65
C TYR A 151 -0.06 -10.76 -7.64
N ALA A 152 -0.33 -10.31 -8.85
CA ALA A 152 -0.72 -11.12 -9.98
C ALA A 152 -0.26 -10.47 -11.29
N PHE A 153 -0.39 -11.19 -12.40
CA PHE A 153 -0.30 -10.60 -13.73
C PHE A 153 -1.66 -10.64 -14.41
N ALA A 154 -2.02 -9.55 -15.06
CA ALA A 154 -3.23 -9.46 -15.84
C ALA A 154 -2.91 -9.19 -17.32
N VAL A 155 -3.85 -9.59 -18.17
CA VAL A 155 -3.78 -9.43 -19.62
C VAL A 155 -5.13 -8.98 -20.16
N ARG A 156 -5.16 -8.48 -21.39
CA ARG A 156 -6.42 -8.23 -22.12
C ARG A 156 -7.10 -9.55 -22.48
N PRO A 157 -8.46 -9.64 -22.43
CA PRO A 157 -9.18 -10.87 -22.76
C PRO A 157 -8.91 -11.41 -24.16
N GLU A 158 -8.80 -10.52 -25.15
CA GLU A 158 -8.50 -10.90 -26.53
C GLU A 158 -7.10 -11.49 -26.67
N PHE A 159 -6.08 -10.96 -25.95
CA PHE A 159 -4.74 -11.49 -25.90
C PHE A 159 -4.70 -12.87 -25.23
N ALA A 160 -5.39 -13.02 -24.10
CA ALA A 160 -5.54 -14.31 -23.43
C ALA A 160 -6.15 -15.37 -24.34
N LYS A 161 -7.21 -15.01 -25.07
CA LYS A 161 -7.87 -15.91 -26.02
C LYS A 161 -6.99 -16.24 -27.24
N GLN A 162 -6.30 -15.24 -27.79
CA GLN A 162 -5.42 -15.42 -28.95
C GLN A 162 -4.30 -16.43 -28.67
N HIS A 163 -3.69 -16.35 -27.50
CA HIS A 163 -2.56 -17.20 -27.10
C HIS A 163 -2.99 -18.42 -26.26
N ASN A 164 -4.29 -18.55 -25.96
CA ASN A 164 -4.86 -19.61 -25.11
C ASN A 164 -4.14 -19.70 -23.76
N ILE A 165 -3.96 -18.55 -23.10
CA ILE A 165 -3.30 -18.43 -21.79
C ILE A 165 -4.30 -18.11 -20.69
N SER A 166 -4.13 -18.71 -19.51
CA SER A 166 -4.96 -18.50 -18.32
C SER A 166 -4.15 -18.50 -17.03
N LYS A 167 -2.89 -18.86 -17.08
CA LYS A 167 -2.01 -19.01 -15.92
C LYS A 167 -0.60 -18.52 -16.23
N LEU A 168 0.18 -18.25 -15.19
CA LEU A 168 1.53 -17.69 -15.34
C LEU A 168 2.49 -18.60 -16.11
N SER A 169 2.39 -19.93 -15.94
CA SER A 169 3.22 -20.87 -16.73
C SER A 169 2.93 -20.83 -18.22
N ASP A 170 1.75 -20.35 -18.65
CA ASP A 170 1.43 -20.24 -20.08
C ASP A 170 2.23 -19.13 -20.79
N ILE A 171 2.79 -18.15 -20.04
CA ILE A 171 3.60 -17.06 -20.60
C ILE A 171 4.77 -17.60 -21.42
N ALA A 172 5.33 -18.76 -21.02
CA ALA A 172 6.41 -19.41 -21.75
C ALA A 172 6.02 -19.84 -23.18
N SER A 173 4.73 -20.00 -23.46
CA SER A 173 4.21 -20.37 -24.80
C SER A 173 4.02 -19.17 -25.72
N VAL A 174 4.01 -17.95 -25.18
CA VAL A 174 3.87 -16.70 -25.96
C VAL A 174 5.19 -16.38 -26.67
N PRO A 175 5.19 -15.87 -27.93
CA PRO A 175 6.41 -15.44 -28.60
C PRO A 175 7.22 -14.44 -27.76
N VAL A 176 8.54 -14.55 -27.77
CA VAL A 176 9.42 -13.75 -26.90
C VAL A 176 9.23 -12.25 -27.09
N GLU A 177 9.04 -11.81 -28.34
CA GLU A 177 8.79 -10.42 -28.72
C GLU A 177 7.47 -9.87 -28.17
N GLU A 178 6.50 -10.75 -27.86
CA GLU A 178 5.21 -10.39 -27.30
C GLU A 178 5.16 -10.50 -25.77
N ARG A 179 6.22 -10.99 -25.12
CA ARG A 179 6.35 -11.02 -23.66
C ARG A 179 6.71 -9.64 -23.10
N THR A 180 5.91 -8.63 -23.41
CA THR A 180 6.09 -7.27 -22.95
C THR A 180 5.38 -7.09 -21.60
N MET A 181 6.11 -6.58 -20.59
CA MET A 181 5.64 -6.48 -19.21
C MET A 181 5.66 -5.04 -18.71
N CYS A 182 4.57 -4.58 -18.16
CA CYS A 182 4.50 -3.36 -17.37
C CYS A 182 4.49 -3.76 -15.90
N VAL A 183 5.42 -3.22 -15.12
CA VAL A 183 5.59 -3.56 -13.71
C VAL A 183 5.91 -2.33 -12.89
N GLU A 184 5.53 -2.38 -11.63
CA GLU A 184 5.84 -1.37 -10.64
C GLU A 184 7.30 -1.48 -10.19
N SER A 185 7.92 -0.34 -9.85
CA SER A 185 9.35 -0.27 -9.52
C SER A 185 9.72 -1.06 -8.26
N GLU A 186 8.86 -1.09 -7.26
CA GLU A 186 9.09 -1.88 -6.05
C GLU A 186 9.03 -3.38 -6.39
N PHE A 187 7.99 -3.84 -7.09
CA PHE A 187 7.86 -5.23 -7.51
C PHE A 187 9.07 -5.70 -8.34
N ASN A 188 9.57 -4.85 -9.25
CA ASN A 188 10.75 -5.17 -10.05
C ASN A 188 12.00 -5.49 -9.21
N SER A 189 12.13 -4.90 -8.01
CA SER A 189 13.34 -4.99 -7.16
C SER A 189 13.20 -5.94 -5.96
N ARG A 190 12.01 -6.45 -5.68
CA ARG A 190 11.72 -7.29 -4.51
C ARG A 190 12.28 -8.69 -4.63
N VAL A 191 12.56 -9.31 -3.48
CA VAL A 191 12.95 -10.74 -3.39
C VAL A 191 11.79 -11.69 -3.73
N ASP A 192 10.55 -11.23 -3.55
CA ASP A 192 9.30 -11.89 -3.93
C ASP A 192 8.66 -11.23 -5.17
N GLY A 193 9.47 -10.61 -6.03
CA GLY A 193 9.03 -9.82 -7.17
C GLY A 193 9.35 -10.45 -8.53
N LEU A 194 9.56 -9.58 -9.53
CA LEU A 194 9.62 -9.95 -10.94
C LEU A 194 10.69 -11.01 -11.26
N ASN A 195 11.95 -10.78 -10.87
CA ASN A 195 13.05 -11.64 -11.31
C ASN A 195 12.95 -13.08 -10.78
N PRO A 196 12.69 -13.33 -9.47
CA PRO A 196 12.50 -14.69 -8.99
C PRO A 196 11.22 -15.34 -9.54
N MET A 197 10.15 -14.60 -9.77
CA MET A 197 8.94 -15.09 -10.42
C MET A 197 9.25 -15.58 -11.84
N LEU A 198 9.86 -14.74 -12.69
CA LEU A 198 10.24 -15.12 -14.06
C LEU A 198 11.15 -16.35 -14.09
N LYS A 199 12.07 -16.47 -13.12
CA LYS A 199 12.95 -17.62 -12.99
C LYS A 199 12.18 -18.89 -12.65
N LEU A 200 11.24 -18.83 -11.71
CA LEU A 200 10.42 -19.99 -11.34
C LEU A 200 9.58 -20.47 -12.51
N TYR A 201 8.97 -19.55 -13.25
CA TYR A 201 8.14 -19.88 -14.43
C TYR A 201 8.93 -20.22 -15.71
N GLY A 202 10.25 -20.38 -15.61
CA GLY A 202 11.11 -20.86 -16.72
C GLY A 202 11.32 -19.83 -17.84
N ILE A 203 11.05 -18.55 -17.58
CA ILE A 203 11.22 -17.41 -18.51
C ILE A 203 12.14 -16.33 -17.93
N PRO A 204 13.37 -16.67 -17.50
CA PRO A 204 14.21 -15.74 -16.77
C PRO A 204 14.52 -14.48 -17.58
N ARG A 205 14.59 -13.36 -16.87
CA ARG A 205 14.90 -12.06 -17.46
C ARG A 205 16.24 -12.02 -18.17
N GLY A 206 16.30 -11.32 -19.30
CA GLY A 206 17.54 -11.06 -20.06
C GLY A 206 18.08 -12.27 -20.80
N THR A 207 17.34 -13.38 -20.88
CA THR A 207 17.74 -14.59 -21.65
C THR A 207 17.01 -14.65 -22.99
N PRO A 208 17.60 -15.35 -24.02
CA PRO A 208 16.99 -15.42 -25.35
C PRO A 208 15.59 -16.05 -25.38
N ASP A 209 15.33 -17.03 -24.51
CA ASP A 209 14.04 -17.75 -24.42
C ASP A 209 13.16 -17.25 -23.26
N GLY A 210 13.62 -16.23 -22.52
CA GLY A 210 12.91 -15.65 -21.37
C GLY A 210 12.17 -14.35 -21.69
N VAL A 211 12.33 -13.36 -20.84
CA VAL A 211 11.80 -11.98 -21.03
C VAL A 211 12.98 -11.03 -21.25
N PRO A 212 13.15 -10.49 -22.47
CA PRO A 212 14.20 -9.49 -22.74
C PRO A 212 14.07 -8.25 -21.85
N ASP A 213 15.20 -7.66 -21.43
CA ASP A 213 15.17 -6.42 -20.64
C ASP A 213 14.40 -5.28 -21.34
N GLY A 214 14.51 -5.19 -22.68
CA GLY A 214 13.79 -4.21 -23.48
C GLY A 214 12.27 -4.40 -23.51
N ASN A 215 11.77 -5.55 -23.04
CA ASN A 215 10.34 -5.84 -22.94
C ASN A 215 9.76 -5.49 -21.56
N ILE A 216 10.56 -4.97 -20.62
CA ILE A 216 10.11 -4.61 -19.28
C ILE A 216 10.04 -3.08 -19.17
N SER A 217 8.86 -2.58 -18.91
CA SER A 217 8.60 -1.15 -18.68
C SER A 217 8.24 -0.91 -17.21
N LEU A 218 9.06 -0.07 -16.55
CA LEU A 218 8.78 0.33 -15.16
C LEU A 218 7.82 1.51 -15.16
N MET A 219 6.78 1.43 -14.35
CA MET A 219 5.71 2.42 -14.27
C MET A 219 5.26 2.61 -12.82
N ASP A 220 4.50 3.68 -12.59
CA ASP A 220 3.76 3.83 -11.34
C ASP A 220 2.59 2.85 -11.29
N THR A 221 2.26 2.36 -10.09
CA THR A 221 1.23 1.34 -9.82
C THR A 221 -0.06 1.58 -10.62
N GLY A 222 -0.63 2.79 -10.57
CA GLY A 222 -1.87 3.10 -11.29
C GLY A 222 -1.74 3.06 -12.82
N THR A 223 -0.57 3.35 -13.36
CA THR A 223 -0.30 3.41 -14.81
C THR A 223 -0.23 2.02 -15.43
N VAL A 224 0.23 1.02 -14.71
CA VAL A 224 0.37 -0.37 -15.19
C VAL A 224 -0.95 -0.91 -15.74
N TYR A 225 -2.05 -0.68 -15.04
CA TYR A 225 -3.39 -1.17 -15.45
C TYR A 225 -3.82 -0.60 -16.80
N GLN A 226 -3.72 0.72 -16.94
CA GLN A 226 -4.12 1.39 -18.18
C GLN A 226 -3.19 1.01 -19.33
N ALA A 227 -1.88 0.98 -19.12
CA ALA A 227 -0.90 0.58 -20.13
C ALA A 227 -1.14 -0.87 -20.63
N THR A 228 -1.58 -1.77 -19.75
CA THR A 228 -1.96 -3.13 -20.11
C THR A 228 -3.24 -3.15 -20.93
N ALA A 229 -4.27 -2.40 -20.51
CA ALA A 229 -5.54 -2.30 -21.23
C ALA A 229 -5.37 -1.69 -22.62
N ASP A 230 -4.51 -0.69 -22.77
CA ASP A 230 -4.23 -0.02 -24.03
C ASP A 230 -3.27 -0.81 -24.96
N GLY A 231 -2.68 -1.89 -24.45
CA GLY A 231 -1.76 -2.73 -25.24
C GLY A 231 -0.33 -2.19 -25.33
N SER A 232 0.05 -1.21 -24.51
CA SER A 232 1.45 -0.77 -24.38
C SER A 232 2.36 -1.90 -23.89
N CYS A 233 1.83 -2.80 -23.08
CA CYS A 233 2.39 -4.11 -22.75
C CYS A 233 1.29 -5.17 -22.74
N ASN A 234 1.67 -6.42 -22.90
CA ASN A 234 0.71 -7.53 -22.93
C ASN A 234 0.42 -8.08 -21.53
N PHE A 235 1.40 -7.99 -20.64
CA PHE A 235 1.32 -8.46 -19.26
C PHE A 235 1.50 -7.27 -18.31
N GLY A 236 0.53 -7.01 -17.44
CA GLY A 236 0.62 -6.00 -16.39
C GLY A 236 0.67 -6.65 -15.01
N GLU A 237 1.61 -6.22 -14.20
CA GLU A 237 1.60 -6.57 -12.78
C GLU A 237 0.46 -5.82 -12.09
N VAL A 238 -0.34 -6.53 -11.31
CA VAL A 238 -1.54 -6.01 -10.66
C VAL A 238 -1.67 -6.51 -9.23
N PHE A 239 -2.47 -5.81 -8.43
CA PHE A 239 -2.92 -6.25 -7.12
C PHE A 239 -4.32 -6.85 -7.22
N THR A 240 -4.55 -8.04 -6.67
CA THR A 240 -5.82 -8.78 -6.86
C THR A 240 -7.07 -8.10 -6.29
N THR A 241 -6.90 -7.16 -5.38
CA THR A 241 -7.99 -6.36 -4.78
C THR A 241 -8.21 -5.01 -5.47
N ASP A 242 -7.52 -4.74 -6.58
CA ASP A 242 -7.62 -3.48 -7.30
C ASP A 242 -8.87 -3.43 -8.21
N GLY A 243 -9.68 -2.38 -8.03
CA GLY A 243 -10.93 -2.19 -8.80
C GLY A 243 -10.72 -1.92 -10.29
N ARG A 244 -9.55 -1.47 -10.71
CA ARG A 244 -9.20 -1.20 -12.12
C ARG A 244 -9.16 -2.46 -12.96
N ILE A 245 -8.92 -3.64 -12.37
CA ILE A 245 -8.99 -4.92 -13.09
C ILE A 245 -10.35 -5.10 -13.73
N GLN A 246 -11.41 -4.90 -12.95
CA GLN A 246 -12.77 -5.03 -13.43
C GLN A 246 -13.17 -3.89 -14.40
N SER A 247 -12.85 -2.64 -14.06
CA SER A 247 -13.23 -1.48 -14.85
C SER A 247 -12.57 -1.43 -16.23
N LEU A 248 -11.34 -1.98 -16.34
CA LEU A 248 -10.59 -2.09 -17.59
C LEU A 248 -10.74 -3.47 -18.26
N ASN A 249 -11.65 -4.33 -17.74
CA ASN A 249 -11.90 -5.66 -18.28
C ASN A 249 -10.64 -6.51 -18.45
N LEU A 250 -9.72 -6.46 -17.49
CA LEU A 250 -8.50 -7.27 -17.50
C LEU A 250 -8.76 -8.67 -16.92
N VAL A 251 -8.03 -9.66 -17.40
CA VAL A 251 -8.08 -11.05 -16.93
C VAL A 251 -6.83 -11.37 -16.15
N ILE A 252 -6.98 -11.79 -14.89
CA ILE A 252 -5.87 -12.24 -14.05
C ILE A 252 -5.43 -13.64 -14.50
N LEU A 253 -4.12 -13.83 -14.63
CA LEU A 253 -3.51 -15.15 -14.83
C LEU A 253 -3.35 -15.84 -13.47
N GLU A 254 -3.71 -17.12 -13.42
CA GLU A 254 -3.56 -17.97 -12.23
C GLU A 254 -2.08 -18.17 -11.89
N ASP A 255 -1.71 -18.01 -10.62
CA ASP A 255 -0.39 -18.37 -10.08
C ASP A 255 -0.34 -19.89 -9.81
N ASP A 256 -0.21 -20.69 -10.86
CA ASP A 256 -0.32 -22.15 -10.83
C ASP A 256 0.87 -22.87 -10.18
N GLN A 257 1.95 -22.17 -9.89
CA GLN A 257 3.09 -22.69 -9.12
C GLN A 257 3.16 -22.11 -7.69
N HIS A 258 2.17 -21.32 -7.29
CA HIS A 258 2.06 -20.75 -5.95
C HIS A 258 3.30 -19.96 -5.52
N PHE A 259 3.81 -19.12 -6.43
CA PHE A 259 4.96 -18.26 -6.16
C PHE A 259 4.64 -17.20 -5.11
N PHE A 260 3.46 -16.58 -5.22
CA PHE A 260 3.09 -15.49 -4.32
C PHE A 260 2.52 -16.02 -3.00
N PRO A 261 3.09 -15.63 -1.85
CA PRO A 261 2.52 -15.98 -0.54
C PRO A 261 1.22 -15.22 -0.27
N ALA A 262 0.61 -15.50 0.88
CA ALA A 262 -0.53 -14.72 1.34
C ALA A 262 -0.08 -13.34 1.86
N TYR A 263 -0.75 -12.28 1.39
CA TYR A 263 -0.56 -10.90 1.83
C TYR A 263 -1.79 -10.42 2.59
N ASN A 264 -2.09 -11.05 3.74
CA ASN A 264 -3.18 -10.59 4.59
C ASN A 264 -2.78 -9.31 5.30
N ALA A 265 -3.62 -8.27 5.19
CA ALA A 265 -3.39 -7.02 5.91
C ALA A 265 -3.72 -7.20 7.41
N ALA A 266 -2.88 -6.64 8.26
CA ALA A 266 -3.11 -6.58 9.69
C ALA A 266 -2.72 -5.19 10.25
N PRO A 267 -3.38 -4.70 11.30
CA PRO A 267 -2.92 -3.52 12.01
C PRO A 267 -1.64 -3.88 12.78
N VAL A 268 -0.65 -3.03 12.65
CA VAL A 268 0.67 -3.17 13.33
C VAL A 268 0.87 -1.96 14.22
N PHE A 269 1.15 -2.22 15.46
CA PHE A 269 1.30 -1.21 16.50
C PHE A 269 2.75 -1.12 16.98
N ASN A 270 3.20 0.08 17.31
CA ASN A 270 4.34 0.22 18.20
C ASN A 270 4.02 -0.46 19.53
N THR A 271 4.86 -1.42 19.97
CA THR A 271 4.59 -2.25 21.16
C THR A 271 4.51 -1.41 22.44
N GLU A 272 5.37 -0.37 22.56
CA GLU A 272 5.35 0.48 23.74
C GLU A 272 4.06 1.31 23.81
N PHE A 273 3.61 1.86 22.67
CA PHE A 273 2.35 2.58 22.57
C PHE A 273 1.15 1.68 22.89
N LEU A 274 1.11 0.46 22.31
CA LEU A 274 0.03 -0.49 22.56
C LEU A 274 -0.02 -0.94 24.01
N ASN A 275 1.12 -1.13 24.68
CA ASN A 275 1.17 -1.49 26.09
C ASN A 275 0.59 -0.41 27.01
N LYS A 276 0.65 0.87 26.60
CA LYS A 276 0.00 1.97 27.32
C LYS A 276 -1.51 2.03 27.05
N HIS A 277 -1.94 1.60 25.87
CA HIS A 277 -3.33 1.68 25.40
C HIS A 277 -3.82 0.35 24.80
N PRO A 278 -3.88 -0.73 25.60
CA PRO A 278 -4.20 -2.07 25.09
C PRO A 278 -5.61 -2.17 24.48
N GLU A 279 -6.54 -1.32 24.90
CA GLU A 279 -7.90 -1.25 24.35
C GLU A 279 -7.92 -0.84 22.88
N LEU A 280 -6.84 -0.21 22.37
CA LEU A 280 -6.76 0.16 20.96
C LEU A 280 -6.82 -1.07 20.05
N ALA A 281 -6.14 -2.16 20.41
CA ALA A 281 -6.23 -3.41 19.66
C ALA A 281 -7.67 -3.94 19.59
N GLU A 282 -8.45 -3.78 20.67
CA GLU A 282 -9.86 -4.19 20.69
C GLU A 282 -10.72 -3.33 19.73
N ARG A 283 -10.39 -2.04 19.56
CA ARG A 283 -11.09 -1.16 18.60
C ARG A 283 -10.82 -1.61 17.16
N PHE A 284 -9.57 -1.95 16.85
CA PHE A 284 -9.20 -2.51 15.54
C PHE A 284 -9.85 -3.88 15.30
N ALA A 285 -9.92 -4.75 16.30
CA ALA A 285 -10.56 -6.06 16.23
C ALA A 285 -12.06 -6.00 15.88
N GLN A 286 -12.74 -4.88 16.10
CA GLN A 286 -14.13 -4.68 15.67
C GLN A 286 -14.25 -4.43 14.15
N VAL A 287 -13.25 -3.79 13.55
CA VAL A 287 -13.27 -3.32 12.16
C VAL A 287 -12.59 -4.31 11.22
N THR A 288 -11.39 -4.78 11.60
CA THR A 288 -10.52 -5.64 10.77
C THR A 288 -11.22 -6.86 10.15
N PRO A 289 -12.11 -7.60 10.84
CA PRO A 289 -12.80 -8.76 10.27
C PRO A 289 -13.75 -8.44 9.11
N LEU A 290 -14.13 -7.19 8.91
CA LEU A 290 -15.00 -6.75 7.81
C LEU A 290 -14.23 -6.27 6.58
N LEU A 291 -12.91 -6.25 6.65
CA LEU A 291 -12.02 -5.88 5.55
C LEU A 291 -11.66 -7.15 4.76
N ASP A 292 -12.58 -7.61 3.93
CA ASP A 292 -12.38 -8.71 2.99
C ASP A 292 -12.07 -8.21 1.57
N ASP A 293 -11.75 -9.13 0.66
CA ASP A 293 -11.36 -8.80 -0.71
C ASP A 293 -12.46 -7.99 -1.44
N ASP A 294 -13.73 -8.34 -1.25
CA ASP A 294 -14.87 -7.67 -1.93
C ASP A 294 -15.06 -6.25 -1.37
N THR A 295 -14.98 -6.10 -0.06
CA THR A 295 -15.03 -4.79 0.61
C THR A 295 -13.90 -3.90 0.10
N MET A 296 -12.67 -4.38 0.11
CA MET A 296 -11.52 -3.57 -0.31
C MET A 296 -11.56 -3.25 -1.80
N ARG A 297 -11.95 -4.20 -2.65
CA ARG A 297 -12.13 -3.95 -4.09
C ARG A 297 -13.18 -2.86 -4.34
N SER A 298 -14.29 -2.87 -3.59
CA SER A 298 -15.32 -1.84 -3.69
C SER A 298 -14.82 -0.45 -3.23
N LEU A 299 -14.04 -0.39 -2.15
CA LEU A 299 -13.47 0.87 -1.66
C LEU A 299 -12.40 1.41 -2.62
N ASN A 300 -11.51 0.54 -3.12
CA ASN A 300 -10.49 0.90 -4.09
C ASN A 300 -11.11 1.40 -5.41
N LEU A 301 -12.19 0.77 -5.89
CA LEU A 301 -12.92 1.20 -7.08
C LEU A 301 -13.40 2.65 -6.97
N LYS A 302 -13.97 3.04 -5.83
CA LYS A 302 -14.44 4.41 -5.59
C LYS A 302 -13.31 5.43 -5.73
N VAL A 303 -12.13 5.10 -5.26
CA VAL A 303 -10.96 6.00 -5.35
C VAL A 303 -10.37 5.99 -6.76
N ASP A 304 -10.03 4.81 -7.28
CA ASP A 304 -9.23 4.66 -8.50
C ASP A 304 -10.02 4.91 -9.78
N VAL A 305 -11.32 4.66 -9.77
CA VAL A 305 -12.18 4.74 -10.96
C VAL A 305 -13.17 5.88 -10.87
N GLU A 306 -13.82 6.07 -9.70
CA GLU A 306 -14.80 7.13 -9.51
C GLU A 306 -14.15 8.46 -9.08
N GLY A 307 -12.86 8.46 -8.74
CA GLY A 307 -12.09 9.65 -8.36
C GLY A 307 -12.46 10.22 -6.98
N ALA A 308 -13.05 9.40 -6.11
CA ALA A 308 -13.42 9.82 -4.77
C ALA A 308 -12.18 10.01 -3.86
N ASP A 309 -12.27 10.93 -2.92
CA ASP A 309 -11.21 11.13 -1.92
C ASP A 309 -11.12 9.92 -0.97
N PRO A 310 -9.93 9.31 -0.76
CA PRO A 310 -9.79 8.12 0.07
C PRO A 310 -10.19 8.33 1.54
N GLY A 311 -10.03 9.53 2.09
CA GLY A 311 -10.50 9.87 3.44
C GLY A 311 -12.02 9.89 3.51
N GLN A 312 -12.68 10.42 2.48
CA GLN A 312 -14.14 10.39 2.38
C GLN A 312 -14.67 8.96 2.18
N VAL A 313 -14.01 8.15 1.34
CA VAL A 313 -14.40 6.75 1.11
C VAL A 313 -14.31 5.94 2.41
N ALA A 314 -13.22 6.08 3.16
CA ALA A 314 -13.04 5.46 4.46
C ALA A 314 -14.11 5.92 5.47
N TYR A 315 -14.38 7.23 5.53
CA TYR A 315 -15.41 7.81 6.40
C TYR A 315 -16.79 7.26 6.10
N ASP A 316 -17.21 7.28 4.84
CA ASP A 316 -18.55 6.81 4.43
C ASP A 316 -18.75 5.33 4.76
N TRP A 317 -17.74 4.50 4.55
CA TRP A 317 -17.77 3.09 4.91
C TRP A 317 -17.86 2.90 6.44
N MET A 318 -17.08 3.62 7.22
CA MET A 318 -17.11 3.54 8.69
C MET A 318 -18.47 3.98 9.26
N VAL A 319 -19.10 4.99 8.63
CA VAL A 319 -20.47 5.44 8.98
C VAL A 319 -21.49 4.38 8.59
N GLU A 320 -21.40 3.81 7.37
CA GLU A 320 -22.31 2.75 6.90
C GLU A 320 -22.30 1.54 7.83
N LYS A 321 -21.12 1.15 8.32
CA LYS A 321 -20.97 0.04 9.27
C LYS A 321 -21.33 0.42 10.72
N GLY A 322 -21.63 1.69 10.99
CA GLY A 322 -22.01 2.18 12.33
C GLY A 322 -20.85 2.29 13.32
N PHE A 323 -19.61 2.25 12.84
CA PHE A 323 -18.43 2.39 13.69
C PHE A 323 -18.27 3.83 14.22
N ILE A 324 -18.63 4.80 13.38
CA ILE A 324 -18.68 6.24 13.70
C ILE A 324 -20.02 6.79 13.25
N GLY A 325 -20.43 7.95 13.79
CA GLY A 325 -21.60 8.72 13.35
C GLY A 325 -21.20 9.87 12.42
N LYS A 326 -22.21 10.42 11.72
CA LYS A 326 -22.05 11.61 10.86
C LYS A 326 -21.84 12.87 11.68
#